data_5c45fe643cd1306da7e249b497528be4
#
_entry.id   5c45fe643cd1306da7e249b497528be4
#
_cell.length_a   1.000
_cell.length_b   1.000
_cell.length_c   1.000
_cell.angle_alpha   90.00
_cell.angle_beta   90.00
_cell.angle_gamma   90.00
#
_symmetry.space_group_name_H-M   'P 1'
#
loop_
_entity.id
_entity.type
_entity.pdbx_description
1 polymer ?
#
loop_
_entity_poly.entity_id
_entity_poly.type
_entity_poly.pdbx_seq_one_letter_code
_entity_poly.pdbx_strand_id
1 'polypeptide(L)'
;MGGRVSDIAIDPRNPAIFFVGLSTGGLFKTGDNGVTFDSTFDKQPVQSIGAVAIAPSDTDIVWVGTGEPTDRNSAEWGNGVYRSSDGGITWQHVGLENSRAIGRIVLHPKSPETAYVAALGNLWADGGDRGLFKTTDSGKSWKSVLTATASQNARVGCVDVAMAPDNSEIIYAALYGRRRTPWSFAYGISATNGEDVGGIFKSTNGGGTWKKCSNGLPTLTGKIGLAVTAANPKIVMAVVQSDEGGANDFTDIHSKRGGVFRSEDGGETWKRISDLNPRPFYFSQIRIDPANDQRVYLLGFALLVSDDGGKTFREDLSDKLHPDMHALAIQNGSAPPPKPPKPEDKNKPPKPPVSLRLINGNDGGVYQSYAGGKGWEHLNRIPAGEFYRISLDDSRPVYRIAGGLQDNCNWVGPSAVLSKEGIRNCDWTPFTGADGFYVLFDPADRDTFYGDNQEGVVHRFNMRTGELRILKPQSPEGREPTRFHWNSPLIMSRHKPGVLYLGGNHVFRLTDRAEHYAVISPDLSRNEPDKTRVVGSGAEVY
;
A
#
# COMPACT_ATOMS: atom_id res chain seq x y z
N MET A 1 -10.41 4.16 11.39
CA MET A 1 -9.54 3.32 10.53
C MET A 1 -9.73 3.76 9.11
N GLY A 2 -8.73 3.66 8.27
CA GLY A 2 -8.81 4.12 6.88
C GLY A 2 -8.45 3.06 5.86
N GLY A 3 -8.24 1.80 6.24
CA GLY A 3 -7.74 0.76 5.33
C GLY A 3 -6.38 1.12 4.72
N ARG A 4 -5.86 0.26 3.83
CA ARG A 4 -4.58 0.48 3.15
C ARG A 4 -4.65 1.65 2.18
N VAL A 5 -3.81 2.67 2.40
CA VAL A 5 -3.68 3.84 1.54
C VAL A 5 -2.60 3.57 0.48
N SER A 6 -3.00 3.51 -0.78
CA SER A 6 -2.09 3.24 -1.92
C SER A 6 -1.38 4.49 -2.44
N ASP A 7 -2.07 5.63 -2.49
CA ASP A 7 -1.47 6.88 -2.99
C ASP A 7 -2.19 8.12 -2.42
N ILE A 8 -1.47 9.25 -2.38
CA ILE A 8 -1.98 10.54 -1.89
C ILE A 8 -1.55 11.64 -2.86
N ALA A 9 -2.50 12.46 -3.31
CA ALA A 9 -2.23 13.64 -4.15
C ALA A 9 -2.72 14.92 -3.47
N ILE A 10 -1.81 15.86 -3.24
CA ILE A 10 -2.10 17.18 -2.67
C ILE A 10 -2.30 18.18 -3.81
N ASP A 11 -3.33 19.01 -3.74
CA ASP A 11 -3.54 20.12 -4.66
C ASP A 11 -2.41 21.15 -4.51
N PRO A 12 -1.61 21.41 -5.57
CA PRO A 12 -0.46 22.31 -5.48
C PRO A 12 -0.86 23.78 -5.28
N ARG A 13 -2.11 24.17 -5.59
CA ARG A 13 -2.63 25.53 -5.41
C ARG A 13 -3.30 25.73 -4.07
N ASN A 14 -3.95 24.69 -3.55
CA ASN A 14 -4.62 24.72 -2.25
C ASN A 14 -4.31 23.43 -1.47
N PRO A 15 -3.26 23.41 -0.64
CA PRO A 15 -2.85 22.21 0.07
C PRO A 15 -3.83 21.69 1.14
N ALA A 16 -4.90 22.44 1.44
CA ALA A 16 -6.00 21.92 2.25
C ALA A 16 -6.85 20.89 1.49
N ILE A 17 -6.75 20.88 0.15
CA ILE A 17 -7.39 19.91 -0.73
C ILE A 17 -6.39 18.81 -1.02
N PHE A 18 -6.76 17.56 -0.74
CA PHE A 18 -6.02 16.41 -1.18
C PHE A 18 -6.91 15.18 -1.35
N PHE A 19 -6.42 14.24 -2.17
CA PHE A 19 -7.08 12.97 -2.42
C PHE A 19 -6.29 11.84 -1.75
N VAL A 20 -7.03 10.85 -1.28
CA VAL A 20 -6.51 9.62 -0.68
C VAL A 20 -7.09 8.43 -1.42
N GLY A 21 -6.25 7.69 -2.12
CA GLY A 21 -6.61 6.43 -2.77
C GLY A 21 -6.42 5.25 -1.82
N LEU A 22 -7.45 4.42 -1.67
CA LEU A 22 -7.38 3.17 -0.91
C LEU A 22 -7.25 1.99 -1.85
N SER A 23 -6.45 1.01 -1.45
CA SER A 23 -6.23 -0.21 -2.25
C SER A 23 -7.51 -0.96 -2.54
N THR A 24 -8.49 -0.93 -1.62
CA THR A 24 -9.78 -1.65 -1.73
C THR A 24 -10.99 -0.82 -1.29
N GLY A 25 -10.82 0.47 -1.00
CA GLY A 25 -11.87 1.29 -0.38
C GLY A 25 -12.32 2.51 -1.19
N GLY A 26 -11.85 2.67 -2.44
CA GLY A 26 -12.20 3.80 -3.29
C GLY A 26 -11.30 5.02 -3.11
N LEU A 27 -11.80 6.16 -3.54
CA LEU A 27 -11.10 7.44 -3.49
C LEU A 27 -11.84 8.42 -2.59
N PHE A 28 -11.10 9.01 -1.67
CA PHE A 28 -11.60 10.03 -0.75
C PHE A 28 -10.95 11.38 -1.03
N LYS A 29 -11.74 12.45 -0.90
CA LYS A 29 -11.29 13.83 -1.04
C LYS A 29 -11.56 14.60 0.25
N THR A 30 -10.61 15.41 0.66
CA THR A 30 -10.82 16.44 1.68
C THR A 30 -10.69 17.82 1.05
N GLY A 31 -11.51 18.78 1.51
CA GLY A 31 -11.44 20.19 1.16
C GLY A 31 -11.00 21.08 2.32
N ASP A 32 -10.81 20.49 3.51
CA ASP A 32 -10.62 21.17 4.79
C ASP A 32 -9.44 20.62 5.60
N ASN A 33 -8.41 20.17 4.88
CA ASN A 33 -7.16 19.71 5.47
C ASN A 33 -7.27 18.42 6.30
N GLY A 34 -8.17 17.51 5.93
CA GLY A 34 -8.37 16.22 6.58
C GLY A 34 -9.30 16.25 7.79
N VAL A 35 -10.03 17.34 8.02
CA VAL A 35 -11.09 17.40 9.04
C VAL A 35 -12.28 16.57 8.64
N THR A 36 -12.67 16.64 7.33
CA THR A 36 -13.67 15.76 6.73
C THR A 36 -13.17 15.12 5.46
N PHE A 37 -13.75 13.99 5.10
CA PHE A 37 -13.47 13.28 3.85
C PHE A 37 -14.78 12.86 3.19
N ASP A 38 -14.91 13.15 1.90
CA ASP A 38 -16.00 12.72 1.05
C ASP A 38 -15.52 11.58 0.15
N SER A 39 -16.30 10.50 0.05
CA SER A 39 -16.08 9.49 -0.97
C SER A 39 -16.51 10.02 -2.32
N THR A 40 -15.63 9.94 -3.31
CA THR A 40 -15.87 10.54 -4.63
C THR A 40 -15.92 9.51 -5.76
N PHE A 41 -15.68 8.23 -5.47
CA PHE A 41 -15.52 7.18 -6.47
C PHE A 41 -16.56 6.05 -6.37
N ASP A 42 -17.53 6.13 -5.46
CA ASP A 42 -18.50 5.07 -5.12
C ASP A 42 -19.33 4.56 -6.29
N LYS A 43 -19.53 5.40 -7.32
CA LYS A 43 -20.33 5.04 -8.50
C LYS A 43 -19.55 4.27 -9.57
N GLN A 44 -18.26 4.08 -9.35
CA GLN A 44 -17.44 3.36 -10.32
C GLN A 44 -17.48 1.83 -10.07
N PRO A 45 -17.30 1.02 -11.13
CA PRO A 45 -17.45 -0.45 -11.02
C PRO A 45 -16.32 -1.13 -10.25
N VAL A 46 -15.23 -0.44 -9.95
CA VAL A 46 -14.10 -0.92 -9.15
C VAL A 46 -13.74 0.10 -8.08
N GLN A 47 -13.30 -0.39 -6.91
CA GLN A 47 -12.95 0.45 -5.76
C GLN A 47 -11.46 0.34 -5.38
N SER A 48 -10.67 -0.38 -6.16
CA SER A 48 -9.23 -0.49 -5.96
C SER A 48 -8.51 0.68 -6.63
N ILE A 49 -7.81 1.50 -5.85
CA ILE A 49 -7.03 2.63 -6.35
C ILE A 49 -5.54 2.30 -6.26
N GLY A 50 -4.82 2.47 -7.37
CA GLY A 50 -3.37 2.28 -7.44
C GLY A 50 -2.59 3.59 -7.45
N ALA A 51 -3.11 4.60 -8.15
CA ALA A 51 -2.46 5.90 -8.28
C ALA A 51 -3.48 7.03 -8.41
N VAL A 52 -3.13 8.22 -7.89
CA VAL A 52 -3.92 9.44 -8.05
C VAL A 52 -2.99 10.61 -8.40
N ALA A 53 -3.39 11.46 -9.36
CA ALA A 53 -2.63 12.62 -9.79
C ALA A 53 -3.53 13.82 -10.08
N ILE A 54 -3.11 15.01 -9.62
CA ILE A 54 -3.79 16.29 -9.88
C ILE A 54 -2.94 17.07 -10.87
N ALA A 55 -3.56 17.62 -11.91
CA ALA A 55 -2.82 18.40 -12.92
C ALA A 55 -2.34 19.73 -12.33
N PRO A 56 -1.02 20.03 -12.36
CA PRO A 56 -0.49 21.26 -11.76
C PRO A 56 -1.00 22.55 -12.42
N SER A 57 -1.28 22.49 -13.71
CA SER A 57 -1.79 23.63 -14.48
C SER A 57 -3.29 23.88 -14.32
N ASP A 58 -4.05 22.84 -13.93
CA ASP A 58 -5.49 22.92 -13.75
C ASP A 58 -5.94 21.87 -12.71
N THR A 59 -6.15 22.28 -11.45
CA THR A 59 -6.41 21.36 -10.34
C THR A 59 -7.82 20.76 -10.34
N ASP A 60 -8.72 21.20 -11.23
CA ASP A 60 -9.98 20.52 -11.50
C ASP A 60 -9.78 19.23 -12.30
N ILE A 61 -8.62 19.09 -12.95
CA ILE A 61 -8.26 17.87 -13.68
C ILE A 61 -7.56 16.90 -12.74
N VAL A 62 -8.24 15.81 -12.44
CA VAL A 62 -7.73 14.72 -11.58
C VAL A 62 -7.76 13.41 -12.34
N TRP A 63 -6.70 12.63 -12.21
CA TRP A 63 -6.55 11.32 -12.84
C TRP A 63 -6.42 10.23 -11.79
N VAL A 64 -7.05 9.10 -12.03
CA VAL A 64 -7.02 7.93 -11.16
C VAL A 64 -6.67 6.70 -11.96
N GLY A 65 -5.65 5.98 -11.51
CA GLY A 65 -5.32 4.64 -11.97
C GLY A 65 -5.86 3.60 -10.99
N THR A 66 -6.61 2.64 -11.50
CA THR A 66 -7.23 1.61 -10.67
C THR A 66 -6.39 0.34 -10.58
N GLY A 67 -6.61 -0.44 -9.50
CA GLY A 67 -5.91 -1.68 -9.21
C GLY A 67 -4.66 -1.50 -8.37
N GLU A 68 -4.55 -2.29 -7.32
CA GLU A 68 -3.44 -2.24 -6.35
C GLU A 68 -2.11 -2.64 -6.97
N PRO A 69 -1.04 -1.83 -6.86
CA PRO A 69 0.26 -2.10 -7.46
C PRO A 69 1.18 -2.98 -6.62
N THR A 70 0.76 -3.42 -5.43
CA THR A 70 1.50 -4.40 -4.62
C THR A 70 1.34 -5.80 -5.20
N ASP A 71 2.23 -6.72 -4.80
CA ASP A 71 2.22 -8.08 -5.32
C ASP A 71 1.71 -9.09 -4.29
N ARG A 72 0.86 -8.64 -3.36
CA ARG A 72 0.23 -9.51 -2.37
C ARG A 72 -0.82 -10.43 -2.99
N ASN A 73 -1.13 -11.52 -2.29
CA ASN A 73 -2.19 -12.44 -2.70
C ASN A 73 -3.60 -11.85 -2.54
N SER A 74 -3.77 -10.83 -1.70
CA SER A 74 -5.02 -10.07 -1.52
C SER A 74 -5.10 -8.81 -2.38
N ALA A 75 -4.15 -8.57 -3.31
CA ALA A 75 -4.17 -7.39 -4.17
C ALA A 75 -5.40 -7.39 -5.07
N GLU A 76 -6.21 -6.35 -4.95
CA GLU A 76 -7.40 -6.13 -5.76
C GLU A 76 -7.05 -5.56 -7.14
N TRP A 77 -7.81 -5.97 -8.13
CA TRP A 77 -7.61 -5.57 -9.53
C TRP A 77 -8.49 -4.38 -9.92
N GLY A 78 -7.99 -3.59 -10.85
CA GLY A 78 -8.68 -2.46 -11.46
C GLY A 78 -9.11 -2.73 -12.90
N ASN A 79 -9.69 -1.71 -13.52
CA ASN A 79 -10.16 -1.74 -14.90
C ASN A 79 -9.71 -0.53 -15.73
N GLY A 80 -8.55 0.04 -15.42
CA GLY A 80 -7.98 1.10 -16.22
C GLY A 80 -7.91 2.46 -15.53
N VAL A 81 -8.01 3.52 -16.33
CA VAL A 81 -7.80 4.90 -15.93
C VAL A 81 -9.11 5.67 -15.96
N TYR A 82 -9.28 6.53 -14.97
CA TYR A 82 -10.38 7.48 -14.87
C TYR A 82 -9.85 8.90 -14.81
N ARG A 83 -10.63 9.84 -15.35
CA ARG A 83 -10.35 11.26 -15.35
C ARG A 83 -11.56 12.06 -14.89
N SER A 84 -11.32 13.01 -14.02
CA SER A 84 -12.27 14.06 -13.65
C SER A 84 -11.85 15.39 -14.29
N SER A 85 -12.83 16.25 -14.56
CA SER A 85 -12.63 17.63 -15.01
C SER A 85 -13.36 18.63 -14.13
N ASP A 86 -13.81 18.22 -12.95
CA ASP A 86 -14.59 19.00 -11.99
C ASP A 86 -14.10 18.80 -10.54
N GLY A 87 -12.79 18.58 -10.39
CA GLY A 87 -12.15 18.42 -9.09
C GLY A 87 -12.55 17.14 -8.37
N GLY A 88 -12.88 16.06 -9.10
CA GLY A 88 -13.21 14.75 -8.54
C GLY A 88 -14.68 14.56 -8.16
N ILE A 89 -15.60 15.41 -8.64
CA ILE A 89 -17.05 15.26 -8.43
C ILE A 89 -17.62 14.17 -9.34
N THR A 90 -17.22 14.19 -10.63
CA THR A 90 -17.61 13.17 -11.60
C THR A 90 -16.39 12.54 -12.27
N TRP A 91 -16.53 11.30 -12.73
CA TRP A 91 -15.44 10.50 -13.29
C TRP A 91 -15.84 9.91 -14.63
N GLN A 92 -14.95 10.03 -15.60
CA GLN A 92 -15.03 9.38 -16.90
C GLN A 92 -13.97 8.30 -16.98
N HIS A 93 -14.35 7.07 -17.34
CA HIS A 93 -13.41 6.01 -17.72
C HIS A 93 -12.75 6.37 -19.05
N VAL A 94 -11.43 6.35 -19.12
CA VAL A 94 -10.65 6.85 -20.26
C VAL A 94 -9.68 5.79 -20.83
N GLY A 95 -9.95 4.49 -20.59
CA GLY A 95 -9.25 3.38 -21.24
C GLY A 95 -8.28 2.62 -20.36
N LEU A 96 -7.46 1.77 -21.00
CA LEU A 96 -6.53 0.81 -20.39
C LEU A 96 -7.23 -0.22 -19.48
N GLU A 97 -8.37 -0.76 -19.92
CA GLU A 97 -9.23 -1.67 -19.14
C GLU A 97 -8.51 -2.95 -18.70
N ASN A 98 -7.52 -3.39 -19.45
CA ASN A 98 -6.76 -4.61 -19.17
C ASN A 98 -5.47 -4.37 -18.39
N SER A 99 -5.24 -3.15 -17.91
CA SER A 99 -4.04 -2.83 -17.10
C SER A 99 -4.02 -3.52 -15.74
N ARG A 100 -5.20 -3.78 -15.18
CA ARG A 100 -5.45 -4.49 -13.91
C ARG A 100 -4.80 -3.87 -12.68
N ALA A 101 -3.65 -3.22 -12.81
CA ALA A 101 -3.00 -2.48 -11.75
C ALA A 101 -2.18 -1.34 -12.34
N ILE A 102 -2.35 -0.13 -11.80
CA ILE A 102 -1.62 1.06 -12.21
C ILE A 102 -0.76 1.53 -11.05
N GLY A 103 0.57 1.54 -11.26
CA GLY A 103 1.54 1.87 -10.21
C GLY A 103 1.77 3.37 -10.03
N ARG A 104 1.67 4.14 -11.12
CA ARG A 104 1.91 5.58 -11.09
C ARG A 104 1.25 6.29 -12.27
N ILE A 105 0.79 7.52 -12.02
CA ILE A 105 0.40 8.47 -13.07
C ILE A 105 1.23 9.74 -12.90
N VAL A 106 1.83 10.22 -13.99
CA VAL A 106 2.54 11.50 -14.04
C VAL A 106 1.90 12.37 -15.11
N LEU A 107 1.52 13.58 -14.72
CA LEU A 107 0.90 14.57 -15.60
C LEU A 107 1.92 15.59 -16.06
N HIS A 108 1.79 16.03 -17.32
CA HIS A 108 2.62 17.09 -17.84
C HIS A 108 2.32 18.42 -17.13
N PRO A 109 3.32 19.17 -16.63
CA PRO A 109 3.09 20.31 -15.74
C PRO A 109 2.32 21.48 -16.36
N LYS A 110 2.34 21.60 -17.71
CA LYS A 110 1.68 22.69 -18.45
C LYS A 110 0.54 22.24 -19.36
N SER A 111 0.32 20.94 -19.52
CA SER A 111 -0.58 20.33 -20.51
C SER A 111 -1.42 19.26 -19.80
N PRO A 112 -2.56 19.63 -19.18
CA PRO A 112 -3.34 18.74 -18.33
C PRO A 112 -4.01 17.58 -19.10
N GLU A 113 -4.03 17.65 -20.42
CA GLU A 113 -4.44 16.57 -21.33
C GLU A 113 -3.37 15.50 -21.56
N THR A 114 -2.12 15.78 -21.16
CA THR A 114 -0.98 14.87 -21.36
C THR A 114 -0.66 14.12 -20.06
N ALA A 115 -0.73 12.78 -20.13
CA ALA A 115 -0.46 11.89 -19.01
C ALA A 115 0.42 10.71 -19.43
N TYR A 116 1.23 10.24 -18.49
CA TYR A 116 1.99 8.99 -18.56
C TYR A 116 1.47 8.05 -17.48
N VAL A 117 1.16 6.81 -17.84
CA VAL A 117 0.56 5.80 -16.97
C VAL A 117 1.42 4.55 -16.94
N ALA A 118 1.91 4.19 -15.77
CA ALA A 118 2.66 2.98 -15.51
C ALA A 118 1.70 1.82 -15.23
N ALA A 119 1.53 0.93 -16.22
CA ALA A 119 0.61 -0.21 -16.16
C ALA A 119 1.36 -1.51 -15.89
N LEU A 120 0.97 -2.20 -14.82
CA LEU A 120 1.60 -3.44 -14.34
C LEU A 120 1.00 -4.70 -14.97
N GLY A 121 -0.26 -4.66 -15.40
CA GLY A 121 -0.99 -5.82 -15.86
C GLY A 121 -1.49 -6.73 -14.74
N ASN A 122 -2.06 -7.86 -15.12
CA ASN A 122 -2.64 -8.83 -14.19
C ASN A 122 -1.54 -9.54 -13.37
N LEU A 123 -1.72 -9.62 -12.06
CA LEU A 123 -0.82 -10.36 -11.16
C LEU A 123 -0.95 -11.88 -11.35
N TRP A 124 -2.17 -12.36 -11.65
CA TRP A 124 -2.55 -13.78 -11.68
C TRP A 124 -2.57 -14.40 -13.08
N ALA A 125 -2.38 -13.59 -14.13
CA ALA A 125 -2.37 -14.04 -15.51
C ALA A 125 -1.33 -13.28 -16.34
N ASP A 126 -0.87 -13.92 -17.40
CA ASP A 126 -0.01 -13.31 -18.39
C ASP A 126 -0.85 -12.40 -19.33
N GLY A 127 -0.22 -11.42 -19.98
CA GLY A 127 -0.88 -10.51 -20.92
C GLY A 127 -1.56 -9.29 -20.29
N GLY A 128 -2.46 -8.67 -21.04
CA GLY A 128 -3.11 -7.39 -20.71
C GLY A 128 -2.26 -6.17 -21.06
N ASP A 129 -2.73 -5.00 -20.66
CA ASP A 129 -2.02 -3.73 -20.89
C ASP A 129 -0.86 -3.60 -19.90
N ARG A 130 0.37 -3.75 -20.41
CA ARG A 130 1.61 -3.71 -19.63
C ARG A 130 2.62 -2.76 -20.27
N GLY A 131 3.31 -2.00 -19.43
CA GLY A 131 4.30 -1.04 -19.87
C GLY A 131 3.93 0.40 -19.51
N LEU A 132 4.60 1.36 -20.17
CA LEU A 132 4.30 2.78 -20.02
C LEU A 132 3.44 3.26 -21.19
N PHE A 133 2.29 3.83 -20.85
CA PHE A 133 1.36 4.42 -21.81
C PHE A 133 1.36 5.94 -21.71
N LYS A 134 1.21 6.60 -22.86
CA LYS A 134 1.09 8.06 -22.98
C LYS A 134 -0.18 8.44 -23.69
N THR A 135 -0.87 9.45 -23.18
CA THR A 135 -1.92 10.18 -23.90
C THR A 135 -1.52 11.65 -24.05
N THR A 136 -2.05 12.31 -25.07
CA THR A 136 -1.93 13.78 -25.29
C THR A 136 -3.28 14.42 -25.57
N ASP A 137 -4.36 13.69 -25.38
CA ASP A 137 -5.72 14.07 -25.74
C ASP A 137 -6.75 13.74 -24.65
N SER A 138 -6.31 13.81 -23.37
CA SER A 138 -7.16 13.55 -22.19
C SER A 138 -7.63 12.09 -22.07
N GLY A 139 -6.85 11.14 -22.60
CA GLY A 139 -7.16 9.73 -22.52
C GLY A 139 -8.13 9.21 -23.60
N LYS A 140 -8.43 10.02 -24.63
CA LYS A 140 -9.23 9.56 -25.77
C LYS A 140 -8.47 8.54 -26.60
N SER A 141 -7.15 8.66 -26.64
CA SER A 141 -6.26 7.66 -27.23
C SER A 141 -5.02 7.44 -26.37
N TRP A 142 -4.48 6.22 -26.44
CA TRP A 142 -3.29 5.80 -25.72
C TRP A 142 -2.24 5.23 -26.64
N LYS A 143 -1.00 5.68 -26.47
CA LYS A 143 0.17 5.13 -27.14
C LYS A 143 1.02 4.36 -26.12
N SER A 144 1.30 3.10 -26.37
CA SER A 144 2.34 2.37 -25.66
C SER A 144 3.70 2.94 -26.07
N VAL A 145 4.42 3.56 -25.13
CA VAL A 145 5.68 4.25 -25.41
C VAL A 145 6.90 3.49 -24.88
N LEU A 146 6.71 2.57 -23.93
CA LEU A 146 7.75 1.68 -23.42
C LEU A 146 7.16 0.35 -22.98
N THR A 147 7.60 -0.75 -23.59
CA THR A 147 7.25 -2.13 -23.23
C THR A 147 8.49 -3.00 -23.26
N ALA A 148 8.44 -4.17 -22.63
CA ALA A 148 9.46 -5.19 -22.81
C ALA A 148 9.44 -5.75 -24.23
N THR A 149 10.49 -6.48 -24.60
CA THR A 149 10.57 -7.15 -25.91
C THR A 149 9.46 -8.18 -26.08
N ALA A 150 9.07 -8.49 -27.31
CA ALA A 150 7.88 -9.29 -27.63
C ALA A 150 7.84 -10.67 -26.94
N SER A 151 8.97 -11.33 -26.71
CA SER A 151 9.05 -12.65 -26.07
C SER A 151 8.68 -12.62 -24.57
N GLN A 152 8.75 -11.46 -23.90
CA GLN A 152 8.59 -11.33 -22.45
C GLN A 152 7.52 -10.34 -22.03
N ASN A 153 6.89 -9.70 -23.00
CA ASN A 153 5.87 -8.67 -22.75
C ASN A 153 4.68 -9.19 -21.90
N ALA A 154 4.42 -10.50 -21.95
CA ALA A 154 3.30 -11.11 -21.25
C ALA A 154 3.34 -10.99 -19.72
N ARG A 155 4.53 -10.76 -19.11
CA ARG A 155 4.71 -10.66 -17.65
C ARG A 155 5.33 -9.36 -17.18
N VAL A 156 5.92 -8.58 -18.08
CA VAL A 156 6.67 -7.36 -17.73
C VAL A 156 5.80 -6.13 -17.89
N GLY A 157 5.64 -5.37 -16.81
CA GLY A 157 4.90 -4.11 -16.77
C GLY A 157 5.77 -2.95 -16.28
N CYS A 158 5.22 -1.74 -16.33
CA CYS A 158 5.82 -0.56 -15.73
C CYS A 158 5.25 -0.35 -14.32
N VAL A 159 6.13 -0.22 -13.33
CA VAL A 159 5.73 -0.05 -11.93
C VAL A 159 5.78 1.39 -11.47
N ASP A 160 6.74 2.16 -11.97
CA ASP A 160 6.91 3.56 -11.58
C ASP A 160 7.38 4.40 -12.75
N VAL A 161 7.03 5.68 -12.71
CA VAL A 161 7.43 6.69 -13.69
C VAL A 161 7.66 8.02 -12.98
N ALA A 162 8.74 8.72 -13.35
CA ALA A 162 9.06 10.03 -12.82
C ALA A 162 9.44 10.98 -13.97
N MET A 163 9.01 12.23 -13.88
CA MET A 163 9.34 13.31 -14.82
C MET A 163 10.30 14.28 -14.15
N ALA A 164 11.36 14.67 -14.85
CA ALA A 164 12.30 15.65 -14.31
C ALA A 164 11.58 16.99 -14.03
N PRO A 165 11.79 17.60 -12.86
CA PRO A 165 11.00 18.75 -12.44
C PRO A 165 11.29 20.04 -13.23
N ASP A 166 12.44 20.11 -13.91
CA ASP A 166 12.90 21.24 -14.72
C ASP A 166 12.68 21.04 -16.23
N ASN A 167 12.46 19.79 -16.67
CA ASN A 167 12.30 19.47 -18.08
C ASN A 167 11.34 18.29 -18.30
N SER A 168 10.13 18.57 -18.75
CA SER A 168 9.09 17.57 -19.00
C SER A 168 9.39 16.58 -20.14
N GLU A 169 10.42 16.83 -20.94
CA GLU A 169 10.91 15.89 -21.96
C GLU A 169 11.78 14.77 -21.36
N ILE A 170 12.30 14.96 -20.15
CA ILE A 170 13.10 13.96 -19.45
C ILE A 170 12.20 13.13 -18.55
N ILE A 171 12.10 11.83 -18.86
CA ILE A 171 11.23 10.89 -18.17
C ILE A 171 12.04 9.65 -17.81
N TYR A 172 11.85 9.17 -16.59
CA TYR A 172 12.38 7.90 -16.09
C TYR A 172 11.23 6.93 -15.89
N ALA A 173 11.40 5.68 -16.29
CA ALA A 173 10.41 4.62 -16.12
C ALA A 173 11.07 3.33 -15.65
N ALA A 174 10.38 2.58 -14.80
CA ALA A 174 10.86 1.32 -14.23
C ALA A 174 10.01 0.15 -14.72
N LEU A 175 10.63 -0.80 -15.41
CA LEU A 175 10.00 -2.04 -15.85
C LEU A 175 10.41 -3.21 -14.95
N TYR A 176 9.45 -4.09 -14.62
CA TYR A 176 9.75 -5.37 -13.98
C TYR A 176 8.69 -6.44 -14.30
N GLY A 177 9.10 -7.72 -14.19
CA GLY A 177 8.22 -8.86 -14.36
C GLY A 177 7.55 -9.27 -13.05
N ARG A 178 6.26 -9.70 -13.13
CA ARG A 178 5.56 -10.29 -11.99
C ARG A 178 4.52 -11.33 -12.44
N ARG A 179 4.42 -12.40 -11.67
CA ARG A 179 3.43 -13.47 -11.88
C ARG A 179 3.21 -14.23 -10.59
N ARG A 180 1.97 -14.37 -10.19
CA ARG A 180 1.60 -15.09 -8.98
C ARG A 180 0.69 -16.28 -9.28
N THR A 181 0.82 -17.36 -8.50
CA THR A 181 -0.13 -18.46 -8.39
C THR A 181 -0.50 -18.63 -6.91
N PRO A 182 -1.53 -19.40 -6.56
CA PRO A 182 -1.90 -19.58 -5.15
C PRO A 182 -0.77 -20.11 -4.26
N TRP A 183 0.19 -20.87 -4.82
CA TRP A 183 1.28 -21.51 -4.06
C TRP A 183 2.68 -21.04 -4.47
N SER A 184 2.78 -20.12 -5.39
CA SER A 184 4.07 -19.60 -5.83
C SER A 184 3.97 -18.14 -6.24
N PHE A 185 5.08 -17.44 -6.07
CA PHE A 185 5.20 -16.06 -6.46
C PHE A 185 6.50 -15.86 -7.25
N ALA A 186 6.38 -15.50 -8.52
CA ALA A 186 7.49 -15.16 -9.39
C ALA A 186 7.47 -13.65 -9.68
N TYR A 187 8.52 -12.94 -9.30
CA TYR A 187 8.65 -11.50 -9.55
C TYR A 187 10.09 -11.15 -9.89
N GLY A 188 10.26 -10.02 -10.60
CA GLY A 188 11.56 -9.60 -11.08
C GLY A 188 12.19 -10.69 -11.93
N ILE A 189 13.39 -11.09 -11.57
CA ILE A 189 14.23 -12.04 -12.29
C ILE A 189 13.54 -13.41 -12.48
N SER A 190 12.86 -13.92 -11.46
CA SER A 190 12.21 -15.22 -11.55
C SER A 190 10.96 -15.20 -12.46
N ALA A 191 10.28 -14.07 -12.58
CA ALA A 191 9.14 -13.91 -13.49
C ALA A 191 9.57 -13.92 -14.96
N THR A 192 10.80 -13.54 -15.25
CA THR A 192 11.37 -13.41 -16.59
C THR A 192 12.33 -14.55 -16.97
N ASN A 193 12.37 -15.60 -16.17
CA ASN A 193 13.29 -16.75 -16.35
C ASN A 193 14.78 -16.34 -16.41
N GLY A 194 15.17 -15.31 -15.71
CA GLY A 194 16.55 -14.81 -15.66
C GLY A 194 16.93 -13.89 -16.83
N GLU A 195 15.96 -13.49 -17.67
CA GLU A 195 16.26 -12.58 -18.77
C GLU A 195 16.30 -11.12 -18.31
N ASP A 196 17.21 -10.35 -18.88
CA ASP A 196 17.42 -8.91 -18.58
C ASP A 196 16.42 -8.01 -19.34
N VAL A 197 15.16 -8.02 -18.89
CA VAL A 197 14.07 -7.24 -19.52
C VAL A 197 13.53 -6.13 -18.65
N GLY A 198 13.87 -6.13 -17.36
CA GLY A 198 13.53 -5.08 -16.40
C GLY A 198 14.55 -3.95 -16.37
N GLY A 199 14.39 -3.04 -15.41
CA GLY A 199 15.33 -1.96 -15.14
C GLY A 199 14.76 -0.57 -15.27
N ILE A 200 15.65 0.41 -15.16
CA ILE A 200 15.34 1.83 -15.31
C ILE A 200 15.63 2.24 -16.75
N PHE A 201 14.68 2.95 -17.34
CA PHE A 201 14.78 3.51 -18.68
C PHE A 201 14.63 5.03 -18.61
N LYS A 202 15.40 5.76 -19.42
CA LYS A 202 15.37 7.21 -19.55
C LYS A 202 14.98 7.62 -20.96
N SER A 203 14.06 8.56 -21.06
CA SER A 203 13.76 9.30 -22.30
C SER A 203 14.18 10.75 -22.13
N THR A 204 14.61 11.39 -23.22
CA THR A 204 14.95 12.83 -23.30
C THR A 204 14.09 13.58 -24.32
N ASN A 205 13.05 12.93 -24.84
CA ASN A 205 12.15 13.45 -25.87
C ASN A 205 10.69 13.08 -25.61
N GLY A 206 10.25 13.20 -24.35
CA GLY A 206 8.85 13.00 -23.95
C GLY A 206 8.33 11.58 -24.19
N GLY A 207 9.20 10.57 -24.11
CA GLY A 207 8.83 9.16 -24.33
C GLY A 207 8.88 8.72 -25.79
N GLY A 208 9.46 9.54 -26.69
CA GLY A 208 9.61 9.17 -28.10
C GLY A 208 10.62 8.04 -28.32
N THR A 209 11.73 8.07 -27.58
CA THR A 209 12.77 7.03 -27.53
C THR A 209 13.25 6.80 -26.11
N TRP A 210 13.77 5.61 -25.85
CA TRP A 210 14.20 5.17 -24.53
C TRP A 210 15.59 4.53 -24.56
N LYS A 211 16.38 4.84 -23.55
CA LYS A 211 17.68 4.22 -23.28
C LYS A 211 17.65 3.55 -21.92
N LYS A 212 18.08 2.29 -21.83
CA LYS A 212 18.23 1.61 -20.53
C LYS A 212 19.41 2.22 -19.77
N CYS A 213 19.18 2.54 -18.50
CA CYS A 213 20.20 2.96 -17.56
C CYS A 213 20.88 1.71 -17.01
N SER A 214 22.15 1.48 -17.34
CA SER A 214 22.89 0.26 -16.92
C SER A 214 24.18 0.57 -16.16
N ASN A 215 24.71 1.79 -16.30
CA ASN A 215 26.01 2.13 -15.73
C ASN A 215 25.90 2.30 -14.20
N GLY A 216 26.41 1.30 -13.45
CA GLY A 216 26.38 1.26 -12.00
C GLY A 216 25.08 0.70 -11.39
N LEU A 217 24.14 0.19 -12.21
CA LEU A 217 22.96 -0.55 -11.78
C LEU A 217 23.17 -2.06 -11.96
N PRO A 218 22.49 -2.90 -11.16
CA PRO A 218 22.48 -4.35 -11.37
C PRO A 218 21.93 -4.72 -12.75
N THR A 219 22.45 -5.78 -13.33
CA THR A 219 21.98 -6.29 -14.63
C THR A 219 20.57 -6.85 -14.51
N LEU A 220 20.33 -7.67 -13.49
CA LEU A 220 19.03 -8.27 -13.25
C LEU A 220 18.32 -7.54 -12.10
N THR A 221 17.17 -7.00 -12.39
CA THR A 221 16.39 -6.20 -11.45
C THR A 221 14.99 -6.73 -11.24
N GLY A 222 14.47 -6.57 -10.04
CA GLY A 222 13.07 -6.77 -9.69
C GLY A 222 12.29 -5.46 -9.63
N LYS A 223 11.49 -5.29 -8.57
CA LYS A 223 10.68 -4.09 -8.36
C LYS A 223 11.57 -2.87 -8.08
N ILE A 224 11.20 -1.72 -8.65
CA ILE A 224 11.95 -0.48 -8.55
C ILE A 224 11.01 0.67 -8.22
N GLY A 225 11.37 1.51 -7.26
CA GLY A 225 10.76 2.80 -7.02
C GLY A 225 11.70 3.93 -7.42
N LEU A 226 11.18 4.99 -8.02
CA LEU A 226 11.92 6.13 -8.55
C LEU A 226 11.62 7.42 -7.77
N ALA A 227 12.61 8.30 -7.64
CA ALA A 227 12.42 9.64 -7.12
C ALA A 227 13.32 10.65 -7.84
N VAL A 228 12.76 11.83 -8.09
CA VAL A 228 13.44 13.03 -8.59
C VAL A 228 13.15 14.19 -7.62
N THR A 229 13.96 15.24 -7.62
CA THR A 229 13.76 16.38 -6.75
C THR A 229 14.00 17.72 -7.45
N ALA A 230 13.17 18.71 -7.11
CA ALA A 230 13.34 20.08 -7.59
C ALA A 230 14.53 20.79 -6.95
N ALA A 231 15.01 20.34 -5.78
CA ALA A 231 16.19 20.88 -5.12
C ALA A 231 17.45 20.78 -6.01
N ASN A 232 17.57 19.68 -6.76
CA ASN A 232 18.61 19.47 -7.74
C ASN A 232 18.13 18.48 -8.82
N PRO A 233 17.69 18.96 -10.00
CA PRO A 233 17.14 18.11 -11.05
C PRO A 233 18.09 17.04 -11.62
N LYS A 234 19.41 17.15 -11.36
CA LYS A 234 20.37 16.12 -11.73
C LYS A 234 20.36 14.91 -10.79
N ILE A 235 19.78 15.06 -9.60
CA ILE A 235 19.66 13.96 -8.66
C ILE A 235 18.46 13.09 -9.02
N VAL A 236 18.75 11.84 -9.30
CA VAL A 236 17.75 10.79 -9.47
C VAL A 236 18.08 9.68 -8.51
N MET A 237 17.09 9.19 -7.77
CA MET A 237 17.27 8.08 -6.86
C MET A 237 16.33 6.93 -7.21
N ALA A 238 16.78 5.73 -6.89
CA ALA A 238 15.97 4.53 -7.03
C ALA A 238 16.21 3.58 -5.85
N VAL A 239 15.14 2.95 -5.37
CA VAL A 239 15.24 1.72 -4.60
C VAL A 239 15.06 0.57 -5.57
N VAL A 240 16.07 -0.28 -5.69
CA VAL A 240 16.15 -1.32 -6.73
C VAL A 240 16.27 -2.68 -6.06
N GLN A 241 15.35 -3.57 -6.36
CA GLN A 241 15.50 -4.99 -6.04
C GLN A 241 16.41 -5.66 -7.07
N SER A 242 17.34 -6.51 -6.61
CA SER A 242 18.19 -7.31 -7.48
C SER A 242 18.58 -8.62 -6.80
N ASP A 243 19.26 -9.51 -7.52
CA ASP A 243 19.89 -10.73 -6.98
C ASP A 243 21.22 -10.43 -6.26
N GLU A 244 21.75 -9.23 -6.40
CA GLU A 244 22.96 -8.79 -5.75
C GLU A 244 22.70 -8.39 -4.29
N GLY A 245 23.54 -8.91 -3.38
CA GLY A 245 23.59 -8.51 -1.96
C GLY A 245 22.52 -9.14 -1.07
N GLY A 246 22.94 -9.95 -0.13
CA GLY A 246 22.14 -10.45 0.99
C GLY A 246 21.18 -11.60 0.70
N ALA A 247 20.76 -12.27 1.76
CA ALA A 247 19.78 -13.34 1.71
C ALA A 247 18.38 -12.82 1.37
N ASN A 248 17.58 -13.70 0.73
CA ASN A 248 16.18 -13.45 0.44
C ASN A 248 15.36 -13.69 1.71
N ASP A 249 15.42 -12.81 2.65
CA ASP A 249 14.49 -12.85 3.76
C ASP A 249 13.33 -11.89 3.47
N PHE A 250 12.22 -12.45 3.02
CA PHE A 250 10.98 -11.69 2.78
C PHE A 250 10.35 -11.19 4.08
N THR A 251 10.77 -11.74 5.21
CA THR A 251 10.30 -11.36 6.55
C THR A 251 11.16 -10.27 7.17
N ASP A 252 12.40 -10.09 6.69
CA ASP A 252 13.30 -9.07 7.20
C ASP A 252 12.86 -7.68 6.75
N ILE A 253 12.48 -6.86 7.72
CA ILE A 253 12.15 -5.44 7.53
C ILE A 253 13.30 -4.63 6.96
N HIS A 254 14.53 -5.14 7.08
CA HIS A 254 15.77 -4.55 6.57
C HIS A 254 16.38 -5.37 5.44
N SER A 255 15.54 -6.04 4.62
CA SER A 255 16.04 -6.81 3.48
C SER A 255 17.07 -6.04 2.66
N LYS A 256 18.19 -6.71 2.35
CA LYS A 256 19.38 -6.13 1.70
C LYS A 256 19.53 -6.55 0.24
N ARG A 257 18.46 -7.04 -0.40
CA ARG A 257 18.51 -7.39 -1.82
C ARG A 257 18.39 -6.17 -2.70
N GLY A 258 19.47 -5.85 -3.41
CA GLY A 258 19.59 -4.64 -4.20
C GLY A 258 20.01 -3.46 -3.33
N GLY A 259 19.13 -2.48 -3.14
CA GLY A 259 19.41 -1.32 -2.29
C GLY A 259 18.97 0.01 -2.86
N VAL A 260 19.46 1.08 -2.27
CA VAL A 260 19.25 2.46 -2.71
C VAL A 260 20.39 2.90 -3.61
N PHE A 261 20.03 3.37 -4.80
CA PHE A 261 20.94 3.88 -5.81
C PHE A 261 20.71 5.39 -6.02
N ARG A 262 21.78 6.13 -6.23
CA ARG A 262 21.76 7.57 -6.49
C ARG A 262 22.58 7.88 -7.74
N SER A 263 22.00 8.69 -8.61
CA SER A 263 22.66 9.36 -9.73
C SER A 263 22.77 10.85 -9.43
N GLU A 264 23.89 11.48 -9.83
CA GLU A 264 24.14 12.91 -9.69
C GLU A 264 24.30 13.61 -11.05
N ASP A 265 24.04 12.87 -12.13
CA ASP A 265 24.19 13.31 -13.52
C ASP A 265 22.92 13.07 -14.37
N GLY A 266 21.77 13.02 -13.72
CA GLY A 266 20.49 12.82 -14.40
C GLY A 266 20.28 11.40 -14.91
N GLY A 267 20.84 10.39 -14.24
CA GLY A 267 20.62 8.98 -14.55
C GLY A 267 21.60 8.39 -15.57
N GLU A 268 22.70 9.08 -15.92
CA GLU A 268 23.73 8.52 -16.83
C GLU A 268 24.64 7.53 -16.09
N THR A 269 24.99 7.84 -14.82
CA THR A 269 25.73 6.94 -13.94
C THR A 269 25.04 6.80 -12.59
N TRP A 270 25.14 5.61 -11.98
CA TRP A 270 24.51 5.28 -10.73
C TRP A 270 25.50 4.69 -9.73
N LYS A 271 25.28 4.99 -8.46
CA LYS A 271 26.06 4.43 -7.38
C LYS A 271 25.13 3.85 -6.32
N ARG A 272 25.35 2.60 -5.92
CA ARG A 272 24.71 2.03 -4.73
C ARG A 272 25.25 2.74 -3.50
N ILE A 273 24.35 3.35 -2.73
CA ILE A 273 24.70 4.15 -1.55
C ILE A 273 24.23 3.54 -0.24
N SER A 274 23.24 2.63 -0.32
CA SER A 274 22.77 1.84 0.81
C SER A 274 22.31 0.47 0.31
N ASP A 275 22.39 -0.55 1.14
CA ASP A 275 21.93 -1.90 0.87
C ASP A 275 20.47 -2.15 1.31
N LEU A 276 19.80 -1.15 1.90
CA LEU A 276 18.44 -1.26 2.37
C LEU A 276 17.43 -1.33 1.21
N ASN A 277 16.56 -2.33 1.27
CA ASN A 277 15.41 -2.47 0.38
C ASN A 277 14.31 -3.25 1.11
N PRO A 278 13.54 -2.61 1.99
CA PRO A 278 12.54 -3.27 2.82
C PRO A 278 11.49 -3.95 1.96
N ARG A 279 11.33 -5.26 2.08
CA ARG A 279 10.26 -6.09 1.51
C ARG A 279 9.83 -5.64 0.09
N PRO A 280 10.69 -5.80 -0.93
CA PRO A 280 10.58 -5.08 -2.20
C PRO A 280 9.27 -5.29 -2.95
N PHE A 281 8.71 -6.50 -2.94
CA PHE A 281 7.47 -6.81 -3.65
C PHE A 281 6.26 -6.01 -3.11
N TYR A 282 6.32 -5.60 -1.84
CA TYR A 282 5.25 -4.90 -1.15
C TYR A 282 5.44 -3.38 -1.18
N PHE A 283 6.62 -2.89 -0.85
CA PHE A 283 6.92 -1.46 -0.78
C PHE A 283 7.60 -0.94 -2.05
N SER A 284 8.93 -0.84 -2.09
CA SER A 284 9.73 -0.23 -3.17
C SER A 284 9.32 1.20 -3.49
N GLN A 285 9.19 2.03 -2.46
CA GLN A 285 8.83 3.44 -2.57
C GLN A 285 9.93 4.30 -1.95
N ILE A 286 10.41 5.29 -2.69
CA ILE A 286 11.41 6.28 -2.24
C ILE A 286 10.91 7.68 -2.57
N ARG A 287 11.19 8.65 -1.70
CA ARG A 287 10.89 10.06 -1.92
C ARG A 287 12.08 10.92 -1.53
N ILE A 288 12.28 12.02 -2.23
CA ILE A 288 13.30 13.03 -1.91
C ILE A 288 12.55 14.31 -1.54
N ASP A 289 13.01 14.99 -0.51
CA ASP A 289 12.49 16.31 -0.15
C ASP A 289 12.68 17.28 -1.33
N PRO A 290 11.62 17.92 -1.82
CA PRO A 290 11.71 18.80 -2.98
C PRO A 290 12.56 20.06 -2.74
N ALA A 291 12.91 20.38 -1.50
CA ALA A 291 13.78 21.52 -1.14
C ALA A 291 15.17 21.09 -0.63
N ASN A 292 15.40 19.79 -0.39
CA ASN A 292 16.67 19.29 0.18
C ASN A 292 16.99 17.90 -0.34
N ASP A 293 17.91 17.79 -1.31
CA ASP A 293 18.32 16.52 -1.95
C ASP A 293 19.10 15.58 -1.00
N GLN A 294 19.46 16.02 0.20
CA GLN A 294 20.06 15.17 1.23
C GLN A 294 19.00 14.47 2.10
N ARG A 295 17.76 14.99 2.11
CA ARG A 295 16.68 14.39 2.88
C ARG A 295 15.88 13.43 2.02
N VAL A 296 15.97 12.14 2.37
CA VAL A 296 15.38 11.03 1.61
C VAL A 296 14.52 10.19 2.53
N TYR A 297 13.38 9.77 2.03
CA TYR A 297 12.45 8.88 2.72
C TYR A 297 12.34 7.55 1.95
N LEU A 298 12.49 6.45 2.67
CA LEU A 298 12.28 5.10 2.15
C LEU A 298 11.10 4.48 2.91
N LEU A 299 10.12 4.03 2.17
CA LEU A 299 8.89 3.47 2.72
C LEU A 299 9.06 1.95 2.91
N GLY A 300 8.68 1.48 4.08
CA GLY A 300 8.79 0.07 4.47
C GLY A 300 7.83 -0.23 5.62
N PHE A 301 8.15 -1.18 6.48
CA PHE A 301 7.40 -1.37 7.73
C PHE A 301 7.38 -0.11 8.57
N ALA A 302 8.48 0.61 8.57
CA ALA A 302 8.62 1.92 9.19
C ALA A 302 8.89 2.97 8.11
N LEU A 303 8.68 4.25 8.44
CA LEU A 303 9.15 5.36 7.64
C LEU A 303 10.64 5.59 7.92
N LEU A 304 11.49 5.15 7.01
CA LEU A 304 12.93 5.31 7.11
C LEU A 304 13.35 6.67 6.55
N VAL A 305 14.19 7.40 7.27
CA VAL A 305 14.61 8.75 6.90
C VAL A 305 16.12 8.85 6.88
N SER A 306 16.64 9.47 5.83
CA SER A 306 18.05 9.85 5.66
C SER A 306 18.19 11.36 5.62
N ASP A 307 19.27 11.89 6.19
CA ASP A 307 19.68 13.30 6.08
C ASP A 307 21.06 13.45 5.39
N ASP A 308 21.58 12.37 4.81
CA ASP A 308 22.90 12.30 4.15
C ASP A 308 22.83 11.81 2.69
N GLY A 309 21.70 12.07 2.04
CA GLY A 309 21.45 11.74 0.64
C GLY A 309 21.17 10.26 0.41
N GLY A 310 20.71 9.51 1.41
CA GLY A 310 20.33 8.10 1.29
C GLY A 310 21.43 7.11 1.67
N LYS A 311 22.53 7.55 2.30
CA LYS A 311 23.64 6.68 2.71
C LYS A 311 23.29 5.92 4.00
N THR A 312 22.74 6.63 4.98
CA THR A 312 22.27 6.04 6.23
C THR A 312 20.80 6.35 6.46
N PHE A 313 20.09 5.44 7.10
CA PHE A 313 18.67 5.60 7.40
C PHE A 313 18.40 5.34 8.88
N ARG A 314 17.42 6.05 9.42
CA ARG A 314 16.87 5.88 10.77
C ARG A 314 15.36 5.82 10.73
N GLU A 315 14.73 5.28 11.74
CA GLU A 315 13.26 5.07 11.82
C GLU A 315 12.59 5.86 12.97
N ASP A 316 13.29 6.84 13.54
CA ASP A 316 12.84 7.65 14.68
C ASP A 316 11.60 8.52 14.38
N LEU A 317 11.21 8.65 13.12
CA LEU A 317 10.00 9.36 12.71
C LEU A 317 8.77 8.46 12.60
N SER A 318 8.89 7.16 12.83
CA SER A 318 7.77 6.21 12.72
C SER A 318 6.96 6.06 14.00
N ASP A 319 7.36 6.71 15.08
CA ASP A 319 6.64 6.64 16.36
C ASP A 319 5.18 7.05 16.16
N LYS A 320 4.25 6.20 16.64
CA LYS A 320 2.78 6.34 16.50
C LYS A 320 2.19 6.19 15.10
N LEU A 321 2.98 5.88 14.09
CA LEU A 321 2.44 5.44 12.80
C LEU A 321 2.03 3.97 12.87
N HIS A 322 0.94 3.64 12.18
CA HIS A 322 0.65 2.25 11.86
C HIS A 322 1.76 1.74 10.93
N PRO A 323 2.23 0.49 11.03
CA PRO A 323 3.23 -0.04 10.11
C PRO A 323 2.74 -0.12 8.66
N ASP A 324 3.66 -0.51 7.78
CA ASP A 324 3.45 -0.74 6.35
C ASP A 324 3.14 0.55 5.57
N MET A 325 4.20 1.34 5.31
CA MET A 325 4.12 2.63 4.61
C MET A 325 4.02 2.44 3.10
N HIS A 326 2.95 2.95 2.47
CA HIS A 326 2.72 2.83 1.02
C HIS A 326 2.71 4.17 0.29
N ALA A 327 2.35 5.25 0.96
CA ALA A 327 2.29 6.57 0.36
C ALA A 327 2.94 7.62 1.26
N LEU A 328 3.64 8.57 0.64
CA LEU A 328 4.16 9.75 1.31
C LEU A 328 4.07 10.94 0.37
N ALA A 329 3.23 11.90 0.72
CA ALA A 329 3.16 13.21 0.08
C ALA A 329 3.94 14.23 0.92
N ILE A 330 4.80 15.00 0.26
CA ILE A 330 5.68 15.99 0.89
C ILE A 330 5.26 17.37 0.39
N GLN A 331 4.90 18.24 1.31
CA GLN A 331 4.60 19.63 1.01
C GLN A 331 5.59 20.53 1.75
N ASN A 332 6.41 21.23 0.98
CA ASN A 332 7.18 22.33 1.53
C ASN A 332 6.23 23.49 1.81
N GLY A 333 6.23 23.97 3.03
CA GLY A 333 5.50 25.18 3.34
C GLY A 333 6.00 26.32 2.47
N SER A 334 5.11 26.97 1.74
CA SER A 334 5.38 28.25 1.12
C SER A 334 5.42 29.34 2.23
N ALA A 335 6.49 29.37 3.02
CA ALA A 335 6.77 30.61 3.72
C ALA A 335 7.29 31.61 2.68
N PRO A 336 6.78 32.82 2.66
CA PRO A 336 7.45 33.90 1.96
C PRO A 336 8.91 33.94 2.45
N PRO A 337 9.88 34.24 1.58
CA PRO A 337 11.28 34.34 2.00
C PRO A 337 11.35 35.22 3.26
N PRO A 338 12.11 34.82 4.29
CA PRO A 338 12.18 35.57 5.52
C PRO A 338 12.58 37.01 5.16
N LYS A 339 11.77 37.97 5.56
CA LYS A 339 12.18 39.37 5.44
C LYS A 339 13.53 39.50 6.15
N PRO A 340 14.50 40.22 5.57
CA PRO A 340 15.79 40.42 6.21
C PRO A 340 15.54 40.88 7.64
N PRO A 341 16.24 40.31 8.66
CA PRO A 341 16.02 40.64 10.05
C PRO A 341 16.25 42.14 10.24
N LYS A 342 15.30 42.78 10.88
CA LYS A 342 15.52 44.17 11.34
C LYS A 342 16.73 44.21 12.25
N PRO A 343 17.48 45.33 12.30
CA PRO A 343 18.68 45.43 13.13
C PRO A 343 18.49 45.06 14.61
N GLU A 344 17.27 45.21 15.11
CA GLU A 344 16.84 44.88 16.49
C GLU A 344 16.58 43.36 16.72
N ASP A 345 16.51 42.56 15.65
CA ASP A 345 16.21 41.13 15.77
C ASP A 345 17.45 40.22 15.82
N LYS A 346 18.67 40.79 15.86
CA LYS A 346 19.93 40.02 15.82
C LYS A 346 20.14 39.08 17.02
N ASN A 347 19.40 39.25 18.11
CA ASN A 347 19.49 38.41 19.30
C ASN A 347 18.29 37.47 19.48
N LYS A 348 17.34 37.40 18.54
CA LYS A 348 16.28 36.41 18.58
C LYS A 348 16.77 35.09 17.96
N PRO A 349 16.43 33.94 18.56
CA PRO A 349 16.73 32.66 17.93
C PRO A 349 16.10 32.64 16.53
N PRO A 350 16.78 32.07 15.54
CA PRO A 350 16.23 31.96 14.19
C PRO A 350 14.84 31.33 14.27
N LYS A 351 13.88 31.91 13.54
CA LYS A 351 12.56 31.29 13.43
C LYS A 351 12.77 29.83 12.97
N PRO A 352 12.02 28.88 13.57
CA PRO A 352 12.12 27.50 13.13
C PRO A 352 11.93 27.44 11.61
N PRO A 353 12.69 26.60 10.91
CA PRO A 353 12.54 26.43 9.46
C PRO A 353 11.07 26.13 9.16
N VAL A 354 10.61 26.61 8.02
CA VAL A 354 9.26 26.37 7.50
C VAL A 354 8.87 24.93 7.74
N SER A 355 7.77 24.70 8.40
CA SER A 355 7.35 23.37 8.80
C SER A 355 7.10 22.52 7.54
N LEU A 356 7.91 21.51 7.35
CA LEU A 356 7.71 20.51 6.32
C LEU A 356 6.47 19.70 6.67
N ARG A 357 5.42 19.82 5.88
CA ARG A 357 4.23 19.00 6.04
C ARG A 357 4.43 17.67 5.33
N LEU A 358 4.20 16.60 6.05
CA LEU A 358 4.19 15.24 5.52
C LEU A 358 2.78 14.66 5.70
N ILE A 359 2.27 14.00 4.67
CA ILE A 359 1.07 13.17 4.75
C ILE A 359 1.49 11.76 4.39
N ASN A 360 1.38 10.84 5.36
CA ASN A 360 1.72 9.43 5.21
C ASN A 360 0.45 8.59 5.07
N GLY A 361 0.48 7.66 4.14
CA GLY A 361 -0.52 6.61 3.96
C GLY A 361 0.09 5.24 4.24
N ASN A 362 -0.59 4.45 5.08
CA ASN A 362 -0.16 3.13 5.49
C ASN A 362 -1.37 2.18 5.62
N ASP A 363 -1.17 0.96 6.14
CA ASP A 363 -2.26 -0.02 6.27
C ASP A 363 -3.29 0.35 7.35
N GLY A 364 -3.01 1.31 8.22
CA GLY A 364 -3.93 1.86 9.23
C GLY A 364 -4.68 3.13 8.81
N GLY A 365 -4.34 3.71 7.64
CA GLY A 365 -4.98 4.92 7.14
C GLY A 365 -4.03 6.08 6.87
N VAL A 366 -4.50 7.31 7.10
CA VAL A 366 -3.78 8.55 6.78
C VAL A 366 -3.29 9.24 8.05
N TYR A 367 -2.04 9.65 8.02
CA TYR A 367 -1.40 10.42 9.10
C TYR A 367 -0.78 11.68 8.54
N GLN A 368 -0.81 12.78 9.29
CA GLN A 368 -0.13 14.01 8.91
C GLN A 368 0.78 14.53 10.00
N SER A 369 1.86 15.19 9.59
CA SER A 369 2.78 15.90 10.46
C SER A 369 3.14 17.25 9.86
N TYR A 370 3.13 18.30 10.67
CA TYR A 370 3.58 19.64 10.30
C TYR A 370 5.00 19.93 10.77
N ALA A 371 5.67 18.96 11.37
CA ALA A 371 7.00 19.12 11.97
C ALA A 371 8.03 18.18 11.33
N GLY A 372 7.91 17.92 10.02
CA GLY A 372 8.85 17.08 9.27
C GLY A 372 8.92 15.63 9.75
N GLY A 373 7.77 15.07 10.17
CA GLY A 373 7.65 13.70 10.66
C GLY A 373 7.68 13.58 12.19
N LYS A 374 7.75 14.66 12.91
CA LYS A 374 7.57 14.67 14.38
C LYS A 374 6.11 14.98 14.71
N GLY A 375 5.53 14.26 15.68
CA GLY A 375 4.17 14.53 16.15
C GLY A 375 3.11 14.24 15.09
N TRP A 376 2.97 12.98 14.72
CA TRP A 376 1.94 12.54 13.78
C TRP A 376 0.53 12.61 14.36
N GLU A 377 -0.39 13.11 13.56
CA GLU A 377 -1.83 13.08 13.80
C GLU A 377 -2.47 12.04 12.89
N HIS A 378 -3.21 11.10 13.46
CA HIS A 378 -4.01 10.15 12.68
C HIS A 378 -5.30 10.82 12.21
N LEU A 379 -5.46 10.99 10.91
CA LEU A 379 -6.68 11.52 10.28
C LEU A 379 -7.75 10.43 10.20
N ASN A 380 -8.18 9.92 11.36
CA ASN A 380 -9.11 8.80 11.47
C ASN A 380 -10.56 9.23 11.13
N ARG A 381 -10.77 9.71 9.91
CA ARG A 381 -12.06 10.25 9.41
C ARG A 381 -12.58 9.50 8.18
N ILE A 382 -11.75 8.67 7.55
CA ILE A 382 -12.17 7.86 6.41
C ILE A 382 -12.92 6.64 6.94
N PRO A 383 -14.22 6.47 6.62
CA PRO A 383 -15.04 5.36 7.12
C PRO A 383 -14.87 4.11 6.25
N ALA A 384 -13.66 3.63 6.09
CA ALA A 384 -13.34 2.46 5.30
C ALA A 384 -12.43 1.50 6.08
N GLY A 385 -12.57 0.20 5.80
CA GLY A 385 -11.74 -0.86 6.36
C GLY A 385 -11.83 -2.09 5.47
N GLU A 386 -10.75 -2.83 5.36
CA GLU A 386 -10.65 -4.02 4.51
C GLU A 386 -11.10 -5.26 5.29
N PHE A 387 -12.41 -5.55 5.24
CA PHE A 387 -12.98 -6.72 5.91
C PHE A 387 -12.69 -8.01 5.15
N TYR A 388 -12.11 -8.99 5.82
CA TYR A 388 -12.01 -10.37 5.32
C TYR A 388 -13.32 -11.11 5.41
N ARG A 389 -14.03 -10.98 6.55
CA ARG A 389 -15.30 -11.64 6.84
C ARG A 389 -16.19 -10.73 7.66
N ILE A 390 -17.50 -10.89 7.51
CA ILE A 390 -18.50 -10.22 8.35
C ILE A 390 -19.51 -11.24 8.88
N SER A 391 -20.04 -10.96 10.05
CA SER A 391 -21.13 -11.70 10.68
C SER A 391 -22.13 -10.76 11.35
N LEU A 392 -23.34 -11.25 11.57
CA LEU A 392 -24.42 -10.52 12.21
C LEU A 392 -24.91 -11.30 13.43
N ASP A 393 -25.37 -10.59 14.45
CA ASP A 393 -26.11 -11.20 15.56
C ASP A 393 -27.63 -11.12 15.32
N ASP A 394 -28.39 -11.82 16.17
CA ASP A 394 -29.84 -11.86 16.11
C ASP A 394 -30.53 -10.79 16.97
N SER A 395 -29.81 -9.78 17.46
CA SER A 395 -30.34 -8.70 18.28
C SER A 395 -31.46 -7.93 17.59
N ARG A 396 -32.49 -7.55 18.35
CA ARG A 396 -33.63 -6.78 17.82
C ARG A 396 -33.90 -5.60 18.77
N PRO A 397 -34.33 -4.43 18.25
CA PRO A 397 -34.55 -4.05 16.84
C PRO A 397 -33.27 -3.73 16.08
N VAL A 398 -32.14 -3.50 16.77
CA VAL A 398 -30.84 -3.18 16.18
C VAL A 398 -29.92 -4.38 16.34
N TYR A 399 -29.52 -4.97 15.23
CA TYR A 399 -28.51 -6.02 15.22
C TYR A 399 -27.10 -5.42 15.22
N ARG A 400 -26.11 -6.24 15.59
CA ARG A 400 -24.71 -5.88 15.53
C ARG A 400 -24.05 -6.53 14.34
N ILE A 401 -23.05 -5.84 13.82
CA ILE A 401 -22.18 -6.29 12.75
C ILE A 401 -20.80 -6.51 13.36
N ALA A 402 -20.18 -7.64 13.04
CA ALA A 402 -18.82 -7.92 13.44
C ALA A 402 -18.00 -8.44 12.27
N GLY A 403 -16.68 -8.25 12.32
CA GLY A 403 -15.79 -8.76 11.31
C GLY A 403 -14.33 -8.50 11.62
N GLY A 404 -13.48 -9.27 10.97
CA GLY A 404 -12.04 -9.11 11.02
C GLY A 404 -11.53 -8.33 9.82
N LEU A 405 -10.58 -7.45 10.07
CA LEU A 405 -9.99 -6.56 9.07
C LEU A 405 -8.52 -6.91 8.85
N GLN A 406 -8.09 -6.75 7.62
CA GLN A 406 -6.66 -6.83 7.31
C GLN A 406 -5.91 -5.75 8.08
N ASP A 407 -4.86 -6.15 8.80
CA ASP A 407 -3.94 -5.32 9.59
C ASP A 407 -4.60 -4.47 10.71
N ASN A 408 -5.93 -4.57 10.90
CA ASN A 408 -6.70 -3.66 11.75
C ASN A 408 -7.66 -4.36 12.70
N CYS A 409 -7.32 -5.53 13.23
CA CYS A 409 -8.03 -6.22 14.30
C CYS A 409 -9.41 -6.82 13.93
N ASN A 410 -10.07 -7.38 14.92
CA ASN A 410 -11.49 -7.75 14.88
C ASN A 410 -12.35 -6.63 15.50
N TRP A 411 -13.50 -6.34 14.90
CA TRP A 411 -14.37 -5.25 15.31
C TRP A 411 -15.82 -5.67 15.45
N VAL A 412 -16.52 -5.02 16.39
CA VAL A 412 -17.97 -5.16 16.59
C VAL A 412 -18.60 -3.76 16.67
N GLY A 413 -19.70 -3.56 15.96
CA GLY A 413 -20.45 -2.30 15.96
C GLY A 413 -21.94 -2.49 15.71
N PRO A 414 -22.77 -1.46 15.93
CA PRO A 414 -24.21 -1.51 15.71
C PRO A 414 -24.56 -1.31 14.23
N SER A 415 -25.70 -1.85 13.80
CA SER A 415 -26.26 -1.60 12.47
C SER A 415 -27.02 -0.26 12.39
N ALA A 416 -27.38 0.33 13.53
CA ALA A 416 -28.01 1.64 13.64
C ALA A 416 -27.76 2.25 15.01
N VAL A 417 -27.81 3.58 15.09
CA VAL A 417 -27.72 4.37 16.33
C VAL A 417 -28.81 5.43 16.37
N LEU A 418 -29.09 5.95 17.56
CA LEU A 418 -30.09 7.03 17.74
C LEU A 418 -29.53 8.42 17.42
N SER A 419 -28.21 8.53 17.24
CA SER A 419 -27.60 9.81 16.88
C SER A 419 -28.02 10.24 15.48
N LYS A 420 -28.37 11.51 15.32
CA LYS A 420 -28.67 12.11 14.00
C LYS A 420 -27.47 12.17 13.07
N GLU A 421 -26.25 12.12 13.61
CA GLU A 421 -24.99 12.07 12.87
C GLU A 421 -24.70 10.66 12.30
N GLY A 422 -25.53 9.64 12.62
CA GLY A 422 -25.33 8.26 12.20
C GLY A 422 -24.27 7.52 13.02
N ILE A 423 -23.82 6.38 12.51
CA ILE A 423 -22.79 5.53 13.12
C ILE A 423 -21.43 6.20 13.00
N ARG A 424 -20.70 6.27 14.10
CA ARG A 424 -19.35 6.87 14.19
C ARG A 424 -18.31 5.84 14.59
N ASN A 425 -17.03 6.18 14.45
CA ASN A 425 -15.92 5.32 14.85
C ASN A 425 -15.99 4.91 16.33
N CYS A 426 -16.49 5.76 17.22
CA CYS A 426 -16.64 5.46 18.64
C CYS A 426 -17.77 4.47 18.94
N ASP A 427 -18.64 4.16 17.99
CA ASP A 427 -19.69 3.15 18.14
C ASP A 427 -19.17 1.74 17.82
N TRP A 428 -17.94 1.63 17.33
CA TRP A 428 -17.26 0.38 17.03
C TRP A 428 -16.22 0.05 18.10
N THR A 429 -16.17 -1.21 18.52
CA THR A 429 -15.23 -1.72 19.51
C THR A 429 -14.24 -2.67 18.86
N PRO A 430 -12.93 -2.36 18.84
CA PRO A 430 -11.90 -3.31 18.45
C PRO A 430 -11.59 -4.28 19.59
N PHE A 431 -11.26 -5.54 19.23
CA PHE A 431 -10.82 -6.50 20.21
C PHE A 431 -9.80 -7.46 19.62
N THR A 432 -8.67 -7.58 19.82
CA THR A 432 -7.53 -8.32 19.30
C THR A 432 -6.50 -7.37 18.69
N GLY A 433 -5.43 -7.91 18.16
CA GLY A 433 -4.42 -7.23 17.37
C GLY A 433 -4.23 -7.94 16.03
N ALA A 434 -3.34 -7.45 15.17
CA ALA A 434 -2.95 -8.03 13.89
C ALA A 434 -4.14 -8.20 12.91
N ASP A 435 -4.08 -9.14 11.93
CA ASP A 435 -5.21 -9.43 11.04
C ASP A 435 -6.32 -10.14 11.80
N GLY A 436 -7.55 -9.65 11.65
CA GLY A 436 -8.74 -10.35 12.09
C GLY A 436 -9.46 -11.00 10.92
N PHE A 437 -10.16 -12.13 11.16
CA PHE A 437 -10.89 -12.84 10.09
C PHE A 437 -12.33 -13.12 10.44
N TYR A 438 -12.62 -14.25 11.06
CA TYR A 438 -13.97 -14.61 11.49
C TYR A 438 -14.27 -13.98 12.84
N VAL A 439 -15.46 -13.42 12.99
CA VAL A 439 -16.01 -13.02 14.28
C VAL A 439 -17.36 -13.67 14.45
N LEU A 440 -17.58 -14.36 15.59
CA LEU A 440 -18.81 -15.07 15.91
C LEU A 440 -19.37 -14.51 17.22
N PHE A 441 -20.69 -14.35 17.27
CA PHE A 441 -21.40 -13.94 18.48
C PHE A 441 -21.76 -15.17 19.33
N ASP A 442 -21.56 -15.08 20.65
CA ASP A 442 -22.05 -16.13 21.55
C ASP A 442 -23.58 -16.03 21.72
N PRO A 443 -24.35 -17.06 21.35
CA PRO A 443 -25.80 -17.00 21.42
C PRO A 443 -26.38 -16.98 22.86
N ALA A 444 -25.57 -17.37 23.84
CA ALA A 444 -25.97 -17.40 25.26
C ALA A 444 -25.52 -16.14 26.03
N ASP A 445 -24.57 -15.40 25.52
CA ASP A 445 -24.03 -14.19 26.15
C ASP A 445 -23.69 -13.14 25.10
N ARG A 446 -24.57 -12.17 24.91
CA ARG A 446 -24.47 -11.14 23.91
C ARG A 446 -23.23 -10.24 24.04
N ASP A 447 -22.54 -10.24 25.18
CA ASP A 447 -21.32 -9.45 25.40
C ASP A 447 -20.06 -10.24 25.07
N THR A 448 -20.19 -11.53 24.73
CA THR A 448 -19.08 -12.41 24.36
C THR A 448 -19.01 -12.65 22.86
N PHE A 449 -17.78 -12.55 22.33
CA PHE A 449 -17.43 -12.77 20.93
C PHE A 449 -16.28 -13.77 20.82
N TYR A 450 -16.25 -14.50 19.72
CA TYR A 450 -15.10 -15.32 19.31
C TYR A 450 -14.55 -14.74 18.02
N GLY A 451 -13.28 -14.36 18.02
CA GLY A 451 -12.58 -13.89 16.84
C GLY A 451 -11.37 -14.76 16.57
N ASP A 452 -10.98 -14.92 15.32
CA ASP A 452 -9.69 -15.51 15.01
C ASP A 452 -8.74 -14.50 14.36
N ASN A 453 -7.47 -14.81 14.52
CA ASN A 453 -6.34 -14.12 13.89
C ASN A 453 -5.52 -15.12 13.09
N GLN A 454 -4.38 -14.66 12.57
CA GLN A 454 -3.50 -15.44 11.71
C GLN A 454 -3.21 -16.84 12.31
N GLU A 455 -3.14 -17.84 11.42
CA GLU A 455 -2.69 -19.18 11.75
C GLU A 455 -3.49 -19.86 12.86
N GLY A 456 -4.79 -19.67 12.88
CA GLY A 456 -5.70 -20.39 13.77
C GLY A 456 -5.66 -19.99 15.24
N VAL A 457 -5.21 -18.77 15.54
CA VAL A 457 -5.30 -18.21 16.90
C VAL A 457 -6.72 -17.74 17.13
N VAL A 458 -7.42 -18.36 18.10
CA VAL A 458 -8.79 -18.02 18.47
C VAL A 458 -8.80 -17.19 19.75
N HIS A 459 -9.56 -16.12 19.73
CA HIS A 459 -9.81 -15.24 20.87
C HIS A 459 -11.26 -15.34 21.32
N ARG A 460 -11.50 -15.46 22.63
CA ARG A 460 -12.79 -15.17 23.24
C ARG A 460 -12.66 -13.85 23.98
N PHE A 461 -13.50 -12.91 23.64
CA PHE A 461 -13.52 -11.58 24.25
C PHE A 461 -14.90 -11.27 24.82
N ASN A 462 -14.94 -10.79 26.07
CA ASN A 462 -16.15 -10.27 26.67
C ASN A 462 -16.08 -8.74 26.77
N MET A 463 -16.94 -8.06 26.02
CA MET A 463 -16.93 -6.59 25.87
C MET A 463 -17.26 -5.87 27.20
N ARG A 464 -18.07 -6.46 28.06
CA ARG A 464 -18.51 -5.87 29.34
C ARG A 464 -17.42 -5.95 30.42
N THR A 465 -16.68 -7.04 30.46
CA THR A 465 -15.64 -7.27 31.50
C THR A 465 -14.24 -6.95 31.03
N GLY A 466 -14.01 -6.88 29.70
CA GLY A 466 -12.70 -6.78 29.10
C GLY A 466 -11.89 -8.09 29.13
N GLU A 467 -12.50 -9.21 29.55
CA GLU A 467 -11.81 -10.50 29.59
C GLU A 467 -11.45 -10.96 28.19
N LEU A 468 -10.17 -11.27 27.98
CA LEU A 468 -9.63 -11.84 26.75
C LEU A 468 -8.98 -13.19 27.04
N ARG A 469 -9.43 -14.24 26.34
CA ARG A 469 -8.82 -15.57 26.35
C ARG A 469 -8.28 -15.89 24.97
N ILE A 470 -7.10 -16.50 24.92
CA ILE A 470 -6.42 -16.86 23.68
C ILE A 470 -6.22 -18.37 23.65
N LEU A 471 -6.62 -19.00 22.56
CA LEU A 471 -6.43 -20.41 22.30
C LEU A 471 -5.83 -20.61 20.91
N LYS A 472 -4.74 -21.38 20.83
CA LYS A 472 -4.23 -21.93 19.57
C LYS A 472 -4.08 -23.43 19.74
N PRO A 473 -4.86 -24.28 19.04
CA PRO A 473 -4.69 -25.71 19.11
C PRO A 473 -3.29 -26.13 18.69
N GLN A 474 -2.72 -27.07 19.45
CA GLN A 474 -1.39 -27.62 19.20
C GLN A 474 -1.52 -29.11 18.87
N SER A 475 -0.58 -29.63 18.10
CA SER A 475 -0.43 -31.08 17.95
C SER A 475 -0.04 -31.71 19.27
N PRO A 476 -0.54 -32.93 19.58
CA PRO A 476 -0.04 -33.72 20.68
C PRO A 476 1.48 -33.95 20.53
N GLU A 477 2.18 -34.05 21.67
CA GLU A 477 3.61 -34.32 21.69
C GLU A 477 3.95 -35.57 20.88
N GLY A 478 5.01 -35.47 20.07
CA GLY A 478 5.49 -36.57 19.19
C GLY A 478 4.69 -36.73 17.88
N ARG A 479 3.76 -35.83 17.56
CA ARG A 479 3.07 -35.79 16.26
C ARG A 479 3.57 -34.63 15.41
N GLU A 480 3.28 -34.72 14.08
CA GLU A 480 3.53 -33.63 13.13
C GLU A 480 2.88 -32.33 13.62
N PRO A 481 3.54 -31.17 13.41
CA PRO A 481 2.97 -29.88 13.78
C PRO A 481 1.62 -29.62 13.10
N THR A 482 0.70 -29.02 13.83
CA THR A 482 -0.55 -28.53 13.24
C THR A 482 -0.24 -27.41 12.26
N ARG A 483 -0.82 -27.50 11.07
CA ARG A 483 -0.72 -26.50 10.02
C ARG A 483 -2.06 -25.75 9.89
N PHE A 484 -1.99 -24.45 9.95
CA PHE A 484 -3.12 -23.56 9.76
C PHE A 484 -2.89 -22.67 8.54
N HIS A 485 -3.98 -22.36 7.83
CA HIS A 485 -3.97 -21.31 6.83
C HIS A 485 -3.93 -19.94 7.53
N TRP A 486 -3.42 -18.93 6.83
CA TRP A 486 -3.44 -17.54 7.30
C TRP A 486 -4.83 -17.13 7.79
N ASN A 487 -5.86 -17.40 6.99
CA ASN A 487 -7.27 -17.20 7.30
C ASN A 487 -7.93 -18.58 7.55
N SER A 488 -7.81 -19.09 8.76
CA SER A 488 -8.36 -20.40 9.15
C SER A 488 -9.88 -20.31 9.37
N PRO A 489 -10.70 -21.24 8.80
CA PRO A 489 -12.14 -21.18 8.98
C PRO A 489 -12.55 -21.47 10.44
N LEU A 490 -13.36 -20.58 11.00
CA LEU A 490 -13.94 -20.70 12.35
C LEU A 490 -15.47 -20.65 12.25
N ILE A 491 -16.16 -21.65 12.76
CA ILE A 491 -17.63 -21.70 12.78
C ILE A 491 -18.16 -22.13 14.16
N MET A 492 -19.38 -21.71 14.49
CA MET A 492 -20.07 -22.15 15.70
C MET A 492 -21.10 -23.21 15.37
N SER A 493 -21.28 -24.20 16.28
CA SER A 493 -22.31 -25.20 16.19
C SER A 493 -23.70 -24.56 16.29
N ARG A 494 -24.57 -24.84 15.33
CA ARG A 494 -25.99 -24.42 15.38
C ARG A 494 -26.81 -25.25 16.39
N HIS A 495 -26.32 -26.44 16.76
CA HIS A 495 -27.04 -27.38 17.61
C HIS A 495 -26.61 -27.30 19.07
N LYS A 496 -25.38 -26.85 19.32
CA LYS A 496 -24.83 -26.79 20.70
C LYS A 496 -24.08 -25.46 20.87
N PRO A 497 -24.72 -24.45 21.48
CA PRO A 497 -24.11 -23.17 21.79
C PRO A 497 -22.80 -23.34 22.58
N GLY A 498 -21.79 -22.51 22.30
CA GLY A 498 -20.47 -22.57 22.95
C GLY A 498 -19.55 -23.69 22.45
N VAL A 499 -19.97 -24.46 21.43
CA VAL A 499 -19.10 -25.39 20.69
C VAL A 499 -18.73 -24.77 19.35
N LEU A 500 -17.41 -24.65 19.09
CA LEU A 500 -16.88 -24.13 17.85
C LEU A 500 -16.08 -25.21 17.10
N TYR A 501 -15.90 -25.00 15.82
CA TYR A 501 -15.04 -25.81 14.97
C TYR A 501 -14.05 -24.89 14.27
N LEU A 502 -12.77 -25.25 14.37
CA LEU A 502 -11.66 -24.56 13.73
C LEU A 502 -11.00 -25.48 12.71
N GLY A 503 -10.78 -24.98 11.49
CA GLY A 503 -10.12 -25.72 10.42
C GLY A 503 -8.64 -25.43 10.36
N GLY A 504 -7.84 -26.47 10.26
CA GLY A 504 -6.43 -26.49 9.89
C GLY A 504 -6.20 -27.67 8.96
N ASN A 505 -5.01 -28.29 8.99
CA ASN A 505 -4.84 -29.60 8.38
C ASN A 505 -5.73 -30.67 9.04
N HIS A 506 -6.19 -30.42 10.27
CA HIS A 506 -7.24 -31.15 10.97
C HIS A 506 -8.43 -30.26 11.25
N VAL A 507 -9.58 -30.87 11.59
CA VAL A 507 -10.71 -30.18 12.21
C VAL A 507 -10.58 -30.30 13.72
N PHE A 508 -10.63 -29.15 14.40
CA PHE A 508 -10.62 -29.04 15.84
C PHE A 508 -12.02 -28.70 16.34
N ARG A 509 -12.53 -29.47 17.32
CA ARG A 509 -13.73 -29.13 18.04
C ARG A 509 -13.34 -28.45 19.36
N LEU A 510 -13.75 -27.20 19.51
CA LEU A 510 -13.55 -26.41 20.73
C LEU A 510 -14.81 -26.52 21.59
N THR A 511 -14.65 -26.77 22.88
CA THR A 511 -15.74 -26.92 23.84
C THR A 511 -15.57 -25.97 25.01
N ASP A 512 -16.59 -25.89 25.86
CA ASP A 512 -16.61 -25.03 27.04
C ASP A 512 -16.25 -23.57 26.71
N ARG A 513 -16.89 -23.07 25.66
CA ARG A 513 -16.63 -21.68 25.18
C ARG A 513 -15.16 -21.46 24.82
N ALA A 514 -14.57 -22.42 24.11
CA ALA A 514 -13.17 -22.46 23.69
C ALA A 514 -12.14 -22.56 24.83
N GLU A 515 -12.49 -23.16 25.98
CA GLU A 515 -11.52 -23.51 27.02
C GLU A 515 -10.74 -24.80 26.69
N HIS A 516 -11.39 -25.73 25.97
CA HIS A 516 -10.80 -27.00 25.59
C HIS A 516 -10.94 -27.29 24.12
N TYR A 517 -10.07 -28.12 23.57
CA TYR A 517 -10.18 -28.59 22.19
C TYR A 517 -9.83 -30.06 22.03
N ALA A 518 -10.38 -30.67 20.98
CA ALA A 518 -10.06 -32.01 20.55
C ALA A 518 -9.92 -32.07 19.02
N VAL A 519 -8.97 -32.84 18.52
CA VAL A 519 -8.85 -33.18 17.11
C VAL A 519 -9.93 -34.21 16.76
N ILE A 520 -10.77 -33.94 15.78
CA ILE A 520 -11.89 -34.78 15.39
C ILE A 520 -11.85 -35.30 13.94
N SER A 521 -10.75 -35.06 13.23
CA SER A 521 -10.53 -35.57 11.87
C SER A 521 -9.13 -36.13 11.69
N PRO A 522 -8.87 -36.99 10.68
CA PRO A 522 -7.53 -37.24 10.18
C PRO A 522 -6.93 -35.94 9.57
N ASP A 523 -5.68 -35.99 9.10
CA ASP A 523 -5.13 -34.93 8.24
C ASP A 523 -5.94 -34.90 6.94
N LEU A 524 -6.52 -33.74 6.65
CA LEU A 524 -7.38 -33.50 5.48
C LEU A 524 -6.61 -32.83 4.33
N SER A 525 -5.34 -32.46 4.57
CA SER A 525 -4.50 -31.82 3.57
C SER A 525 -3.76 -32.85 2.71
N ARG A 526 -3.30 -32.43 1.54
CA ARG A 526 -2.41 -33.23 0.72
C ARG A 526 -0.97 -33.28 1.25
N ASN A 527 -0.64 -32.33 2.15
CA ASN A 527 0.70 -32.17 2.72
C ASN A 527 1.82 -32.17 1.66
N GLU A 528 1.63 -31.41 0.60
CA GLU A 528 2.61 -31.25 -0.49
C GLU A 528 3.65 -30.20 -0.09
N PRO A 529 4.92 -30.58 0.22
CA PRO A 529 5.90 -29.64 0.79
C PRO A 529 6.16 -28.41 -0.08
N ASP A 530 6.11 -28.58 -1.41
CA ASP A 530 6.32 -27.48 -2.36
C ASP A 530 5.22 -26.41 -2.31
N LYS A 531 4.03 -26.76 -1.80
CA LYS A 531 2.86 -25.88 -1.72
C LYS A 531 2.56 -25.43 -0.29
N THR A 532 3.22 -26.00 0.71
CA THR A 532 3.02 -25.68 2.13
C THR A 532 4.10 -24.79 2.72
N ARG A 533 5.12 -24.46 1.93
CA ARG A 533 6.16 -23.53 2.37
C ARG A 533 5.64 -22.09 2.40
N VAL A 534 6.27 -21.31 3.25
CA VAL A 534 6.00 -19.88 3.36
C VAL A 534 6.41 -19.15 2.08
N VAL A 535 5.52 -18.33 1.51
CA VAL A 535 5.74 -17.53 0.32
C VAL A 535 5.41 -16.07 0.62
N GLY A 536 6.35 -15.17 0.33
CA GLY A 536 6.11 -13.74 0.49
C GLY A 536 6.48 -13.20 1.87
N SER A 537 5.54 -12.75 2.66
CA SER A 537 5.78 -12.06 3.93
C SER A 537 6.15 -12.95 5.12
N GLY A 538 6.33 -14.23 4.92
CA GLY A 538 6.53 -15.17 6.02
C GLY A 538 5.23 -15.71 6.61
N ALA A 539 4.12 -15.10 6.30
CA ALA A 539 2.82 -15.37 6.86
C ALA A 539 1.83 -16.01 5.85
N GLU A 540 2.22 -16.14 4.61
CA GLU A 540 1.37 -16.69 3.56
C GLU A 540 1.70 -18.17 3.37
N VAL A 541 1.11 -19.01 4.20
CA VAL A 541 1.13 -20.46 4.04
C VAL A 541 -0.05 -20.86 3.18
N TYR A 542 0.19 -21.65 2.14
CA TYR A 542 -0.84 -22.19 1.27
C TYR A 542 -1.03 -23.69 1.49
#